data_4d9ab3614a417d55c7f6dd18460a842d
#
_entry.id   4d9ab3614a417d55c7f6dd18460a842d
#
_cell.length_a   1.000
_cell.length_b   1.000
_cell.length_c   1.000
_cell.angle_alpha   90.00
_cell.angle_beta   90.00
_cell.angle_gamma   90.00
#
_symmetry.space_group_name_H-M   'P 1'
#
loop_
_entity.id
_entity.type
_entity.pdbx_description
1 polymer ?
#
loop_
_entity_poly.entity_id
_entity_poly.type
_entity_poly.pdbx_seq_one_letter_code
_entity_poly.pdbx_strand_id
1 'polypeptide(L)'
;MFILRQAEISDIDVIMQIEKDSFVPAIMERREVFEQRLNVFPEGFIIFEDSKNHRSAGYICTELWDCIPSDKDFFAVGHDIKKLHNANGSALYISSFALLKEFRGAGNGKMLFGSALNFFKEKFNTENALLMVNEEWNAARRIYESYGFRKYMVFESAFPAVSGSGFSCGIIMKKSFSANAE
;
A
#
# COMPACT_ATOMS: atom_id res chain seq x y z
N MET A 1 4.80 1.92 21.10
CA MET A 1 3.39 1.78 20.63
C MET A 1 3.22 2.71 19.45
N PHE A 2 2.40 2.34 18.47
CA PHE A 2 2.14 3.19 17.31
C PHE A 2 0.71 3.69 17.31
N ILE A 3 0.52 4.88 16.75
CA ILE A 3 -0.77 5.53 16.51
C ILE A 3 -0.97 5.57 15.00
N LEU A 4 -2.19 5.30 14.54
CA LEU A 4 -2.61 5.50 13.17
C LEU A 4 -3.32 6.87 13.12
N ARG A 5 -2.79 7.79 12.34
CA ARG A 5 -3.45 9.07 12.07
C ARG A 5 -3.59 9.32 10.58
N GLN A 6 -4.59 10.04 10.20
CA GLN A 6 -4.74 10.49 8.81
C GLN A 6 -3.55 11.35 8.41
N ALA A 7 -3.05 11.15 7.19
CA ALA A 7 -1.98 11.97 6.63
C ALA A 7 -2.52 13.34 6.19
N GLU A 8 -1.65 14.34 6.28
CA GLU A 8 -1.93 15.72 5.88
C GLU A 8 -0.90 16.18 4.84
N ILE A 9 -1.16 17.28 4.14
CA ILE A 9 -0.21 17.88 3.18
C ILE A 9 1.14 18.20 3.83
N SER A 10 1.14 18.59 5.10
CA SER A 10 2.35 18.83 5.89
C SER A 10 3.25 17.59 6.07
N ASP A 11 2.71 16.38 5.87
CA ASP A 11 3.47 15.12 5.96
C ASP A 11 4.25 14.77 4.70
N ILE A 12 4.05 15.47 3.60
CA ILE A 12 4.67 15.12 2.31
C ILE A 12 6.18 14.97 2.40
N ASP A 13 6.86 15.83 3.12
CA ASP A 13 8.33 15.76 3.24
C ASP A 13 8.78 14.48 3.96
N VAL A 14 8.10 14.09 5.01
CA VAL A 14 8.41 12.84 5.71
C VAL A 14 7.99 11.61 4.90
N ILE A 15 6.89 11.67 4.14
CA ILE A 15 6.49 10.61 3.20
C ILE A 15 7.58 10.40 2.15
N MET A 16 8.10 11.46 1.54
CA MET A 16 9.19 11.39 0.57
C MET A 16 10.49 10.85 1.17
N GLN A 17 10.76 11.14 2.45
CA GLN A 17 11.89 10.55 3.15
C GLN A 17 11.70 9.04 3.34
N ILE A 18 10.49 8.59 3.73
CA ILE A 18 10.15 7.17 3.87
C ILE A 18 10.28 6.44 2.52
N GLU A 19 9.79 7.06 1.43
CA GLU A 19 9.93 6.54 0.07
C GLU A 19 11.40 6.29 -0.29
N LYS A 20 12.24 7.32 -0.11
CA LYS A 20 13.68 7.25 -0.39
C LYS A 20 14.40 6.17 0.42
N ASP A 21 13.98 5.94 1.66
CA ASP A 21 14.53 4.90 2.53
C ASP A 21 14.04 3.49 2.17
N SER A 22 12.90 3.40 1.51
CA SER A 22 12.19 2.14 1.28
C SER A 22 12.36 1.58 -0.12
N PHE A 23 12.50 2.43 -1.13
CA PHE A 23 12.44 2.03 -2.53
C PHE A 23 13.62 2.55 -3.34
N VAL A 24 13.97 1.81 -4.39
CA VAL A 24 14.94 2.26 -5.38
C VAL A 24 14.32 3.35 -6.27
N PRO A 25 15.11 4.30 -6.83
CA PRO A 25 14.56 5.43 -7.59
C PRO A 25 13.60 5.06 -8.73
N ALA A 26 13.78 3.89 -9.34
CA ALA A 26 12.96 3.43 -10.47
C ALA A 26 11.49 3.09 -10.09
N ILE A 27 11.21 2.89 -8.80
CA ILE A 27 9.87 2.53 -8.30
C ILE A 27 9.37 3.48 -7.19
N MET A 28 10.16 4.52 -6.88
CA MET A 28 9.71 5.57 -5.97
C MET A 28 8.58 6.37 -6.61
N GLU A 29 7.54 6.62 -5.82
CA GLU A 29 6.51 7.58 -6.21
C GLU A 29 7.03 9.01 -6.15
N ARG A 30 6.53 9.86 -7.04
CA ARG A 30 6.84 11.28 -7.04
C ARG A 30 5.98 12.03 -6.03
N ARG A 31 6.49 13.15 -5.55
CA ARG A 31 5.79 14.04 -4.62
C ARG A 31 4.38 14.39 -5.09
N GLU A 32 4.24 14.75 -6.36
CA GLU A 32 2.98 15.19 -6.94
C GLU A 32 1.90 14.08 -6.90
N VAL A 33 2.31 12.81 -6.95
CA VAL A 33 1.40 11.67 -6.83
C VAL A 33 0.82 11.57 -5.42
N PHE A 34 1.64 11.75 -4.38
CA PHE A 34 1.16 11.77 -2.99
C PHE A 34 0.29 12.97 -2.69
N GLU A 35 0.67 14.17 -3.19
CA GLU A 35 -0.16 15.38 -3.09
C GLU A 35 -1.52 15.17 -3.75
N GLN A 36 -1.56 14.55 -4.93
CA GLN A 36 -2.80 14.22 -5.61
C GLN A 36 -3.67 13.24 -4.80
N ARG A 37 -3.06 12.16 -4.25
CA ARG A 37 -3.76 11.18 -3.42
C ARG A 37 -4.34 11.81 -2.15
N LEU A 38 -3.59 12.66 -1.46
CA LEU A 38 -4.06 13.39 -0.29
C LEU A 38 -5.20 14.36 -0.62
N ASN A 39 -5.18 14.99 -1.79
CA ASN A 39 -6.26 15.89 -2.21
C ASN A 39 -7.52 15.14 -2.67
N VAL A 40 -7.40 13.96 -3.24
CA VAL A 40 -8.53 13.19 -3.78
C VAL A 40 -9.16 12.29 -2.73
N PHE A 41 -8.34 11.61 -1.93
CA PHE A 41 -8.82 10.64 -0.94
C PHE A 41 -7.94 10.65 0.33
N PRO A 42 -7.97 11.73 1.12
CA PRO A 42 -7.16 11.84 2.34
C PRO A 42 -7.50 10.76 3.37
N GLU A 43 -8.75 10.28 3.41
CA GLU A 43 -9.20 9.24 4.34
C GLU A 43 -8.54 7.87 4.09
N GLY A 44 -8.03 7.65 2.89
CA GLY A 44 -7.29 6.44 2.49
C GLY A 44 -5.79 6.51 2.79
N PHE A 45 -5.31 7.60 3.38
CA PHE A 45 -3.90 7.80 3.62
C PHE A 45 -3.59 7.94 5.12
N ILE A 46 -2.81 7.01 5.67
CA ILE A 46 -2.49 6.93 7.10
C ILE A 46 -0.98 7.03 7.31
N ILE A 47 -0.58 7.83 8.29
CA ILE A 47 0.76 7.84 8.89
C ILE A 47 0.77 6.94 10.12
N PHE A 48 1.80 6.12 10.24
CA PHE A 48 2.13 5.39 11.45
C PHE A 48 3.08 6.23 12.30
N GLU A 49 2.64 6.66 13.46
CA GLU A 49 3.39 7.54 14.34
C GLU A 49 3.82 6.80 15.62
N ASP A 50 5.08 6.91 16.03
CA ASP A 50 5.53 6.40 17.31
C ASP A 50 4.96 7.28 18.44
N SER A 51 4.13 6.69 19.29
CA SER A 51 3.45 7.38 20.39
C SER A 51 4.37 7.99 21.45
N LYS A 52 5.66 7.62 21.48
CA LYS A 52 6.61 8.11 22.47
C LYS A 52 7.22 9.48 22.12
N ASN A 53 7.45 9.70 20.82
CA ASN A 53 8.21 10.86 20.36
C ASN A 53 7.53 11.55 19.15
N HIS A 54 6.35 11.12 18.76
CA HIS A 54 5.57 11.63 17.64
C HIS A 54 6.32 11.60 16.28
N ARG A 55 7.30 10.69 16.14
CA ARG A 55 8.00 10.51 14.87
C ARG A 55 7.20 9.61 13.94
N SER A 56 7.12 10.00 12.70
CA SER A 56 6.52 9.16 11.65
C SER A 56 7.40 7.94 11.40
N ALA A 57 6.84 6.76 11.59
CA ALA A 57 7.52 5.48 11.39
C ALA A 57 7.32 4.92 9.99
N GLY A 58 6.25 5.34 9.31
CA GLY A 58 5.87 4.86 8.00
C GLY A 58 4.52 5.37 7.58
N TYR A 59 4.03 4.87 6.44
CA TYR A 59 2.73 5.21 5.92
C TYR A 59 2.07 4.04 5.19
N ILE A 60 0.77 4.15 4.98
CA ILE A 60 0.00 3.32 4.05
C ILE A 60 -0.94 4.23 3.25
N CYS A 61 -1.00 4.03 1.94
CA CYS A 61 -1.87 4.75 1.03
C CYS A 61 -2.78 3.78 0.29
N THR A 62 -4.06 4.15 0.18
CA THR A 62 -5.10 3.29 -0.42
C THR A 62 -6.01 4.07 -1.34
N GLU A 63 -6.77 3.33 -2.14
CA GLU A 63 -7.82 3.84 -3.02
C GLU A 63 -9.02 2.91 -2.96
N LEU A 64 -10.20 3.40 -3.32
CA LEU A 64 -11.38 2.57 -3.50
C LEU A 64 -11.68 2.45 -5.00
N TRP A 65 -11.85 1.21 -5.48
CA TRP A 65 -12.11 0.90 -6.88
C TRP A 65 -13.44 0.17 -7.05
N ASP A 66 -14.12 0.39 -8.17
CA ASP A 66 -15.39 -0.30 -8.49
C ASP A 66 -15.17 -1.77 -8.81
N CYS A 67 -14.07 -2.08 -9.45
CA CYS A 67 -13.71 -3.44 -9.88
C CYS A 67 -12.20 -3.65 -9.84
N ILE A 68 -11.78 -4.90 -10.04
CA ILE A 68 -10.37 -5.25 -10.17
C ILE A 68 -9.99 -5.15 -11.64
N PRO A 69 -9.13 -4.18 -12.03
CA PRO A 69 -8.68 -4.06 -13.41
C PRO A 69 -7.92 -5.30 -13.88
N SER A 70 -8.09 -5.65 -15.16
CA SER A 70 -7.31 -6.71 -15.81
C SER A 70 -6.01 -6.23 -16.45
N ASP A 71 -5.86 -4.91 -16.63
CA ASP A 71 -4.69 -4.30 -17.24
C ASP A 71 -3.69 -3.86 -16.17
N LYS A 72 -2.41 -4.21 -16.39
CA LYS A 72 -1.29 -3.87 -15.49
C LYS A 72 -1.05 -2.38 -15.33
N ASP A 73 -1.39 -1.58 -16.32
CA ASP A 73 -1.13 -0.14 -16.33
C ASP A 73 -1.91 0.58 -15.22
N PHE A 74 -3.02 0.01 -14.77
CA PHE A 74 -3.76 0.51 -13.62
C PHE A 74 -3.02 0.32 -12.26
N PHE A 75 -2.07 -0.60 -12.21
CA PHE A 75 -1.24 -0.84 -11.05
C PHE A 75 0.14 -0.19 -11.15
N ALA A 76 0.42 0.53 -12.24
CA ALA A 76 1.72 1.15 -12.46
C ALA A 76 2.05 2.19 -11.38
N VAL A 77 3.33 2.34 -11.08
CA VAL A 77 3.83 3.43 -10.24
C VAL A 77 3.40 4.77 -10.85
N GLY A 78 2.83 5.65 -10.04
CA GLY A 78 2.36 6.96 -10.48
C GLY A 78 1.05 6.94 -11.25
N HIS A 79 0.26 5.87 -11.19
CA HIS A 79 -1.06 5.89 -11.79
C HIS A 79 -1.92 7.04 -11.23
N ASP A 80 -2.79 7.56 -12.06
CA ASP A 80 -3.65 8.70 -11.72
C ASP A 80 -4.86 8.23 -10.91
N ILE A 81 -4.86 8.52 -9.61
CA ILE A 81 -5.96 8.18 -8.69
C ILE A 81 -7.33 8.68 -9.22
N LYS A 82 -7.39 9.81 -9.92
CA LYS A 82 -8.64 10.38 -10.44
C LYS A 82 -9.32 9.51 -11.49
N LYS A 83 -8.58 8.58 -12.11
CA LYS A 83 -9.12 7.67 -13.12
C LYS A 83 -9.76 6.43 -12.54
N LEU A 84 -9.37 6.04 -11.34
CA LEU A 84 -9.72 4.74 -10.76
C LEU A 84 -10.49 4.86 -9.45
N HIS A 85 -10.19 5.89 -8.65
CA HIS A 85 -10.83 6.05 -7.36
C HIS A 85 -12.32 6.41 -7.52
N ASN A 86 -13.14 5.63 -6.82
CA ASN A 86 -14.56 5.92 -6.60
C ASN A 86 -14.85 5.79 -5.10
N ALA A 87 -15.36 6.84 -4.48
CA ALA A 87 -15.68 6.86 -3.04
C ALA A 87 -16.68 5.76 -2.61
N ASN A 88 -17.44 5.20 -3.56
CA ASN A 88 -18.37 4.09 -3.33
C ASN A 88 -17.80 2.73 -3.82
N GLY A 89 -16.54 2.68 -4.20
CA GLY A 89 -15.90 1.46 -4.70
C GLY A 89 -15.88 0.35 -3.65
N SER A 90 -16.12 -0.88 -4.07
CA SER A 90 -16.19 -2.07 -3.21
C SER A 90 -14.84 -2.76 -2.99
N ALA A 91 -13.79 -2.36 -3.71
CA ALA A 91 -12.46 -2.92 -3.61
C ALA A 91 -11.47 -1.90 -3.03
N LEU A 92 -10.84 -2.24 -1.90
CA LEU A 92 -9.75 -1.46 -1.31
C LEU A 92 -8.43 -1.80 -2.01
N TYR A 93 -7.90 -0.90 -2.80
CA TYR A 93 -6.55 -1.04 -3.37
C TYR A 93 -5.52 -0.39 -2.46
N ILE A 94 -4.54 -1.17 -1.99
CA ILE A 94 -3.40 -0.67 -1.23
C ILE A 94 -2.31 -0.34 -2.23
N SER A 95 -2.15 0.95 -2.53
CA SER A 95 -1.23 1.45 -3.55
C SER A 95 0.21 1.51 -3.06
N SER A 96 0.43 1.79 -1.76
CA SER A 96 1.76 1.81 -1.16
C SER A 96 1.70 1.52 0.35
N PHE A 97 2.72 0.82 0.85
CA PHE A 97 2.96 0.60 2.28
C PHE A 97 4.46 0.59 2.53
N ALA A 98 4.94 1.50 3.36
CA ALA A 98 6.36 1.63 3.67
C ALA A 98 6.62 2.00 5.12
N LEU A 99 7.73 1.50 5.65
CA LEU A 99 8.26 1.86 6.98
C LEU A 99 9.72 2.31 6.84
N LEU A 100 10.11 3.32 7.61
CA LEU A 100 11.51 3.67 7.79
C LEU A 100 12.30 2.46 8.27
N LYS A 101 13.53 2.31 7.80
CA LYS A 101 14.40 1.16 8.07
C LYS A 101 14.55 0.85 9.55
N GLU A 102 14.68 1.89 10.38
CA GLU A 102 14.82 1.77 11.83
C GLU A 102 13.58 1.21 12.55
N PHE A 103 12.40 1.30 11.92
CA PHE A 103 11.16 0.74 12.44
C PHE A 103 10.81 -0.63 11.82
N ARG A 104 11.64 -1.16 10.94
CA ARG A 104 11.45 -2.50 10.37
C ARG A 104 11.93 -3.57 11.35
N GLY A 105 11.50 -4.79 11.16
CA GLY A 105 11.79 -5.90 12.07
C GLY A 105 10.85 -5.96 13.28
N ALA A 106 11.17 -6.82 14.25
CA ALA A 106 10.37 -7.05 15.49
C ALA A 106 8.86 -7.26 15.28
N GLY A 107 8.42 -7.59 14.07
CA GLY A 107 7.00 -7.77 13.74
C GLY A 107 6.24 -6.46 13.45
N ASN A 108 6.88 -5.30 13.50
CA ASN A 108 6.20 -4.01 13.31
C ASN A 108 5.47 -3.91 11.97
N GLY A 109 6.10 -4.33 10.86
CA GLY A 109 5.46 -4.30 9.54
C GLY A 109 4.16 -5.11 9.51
N LYS A 110 4.18 -6.32 10.10
CA LYS A 110 2.99 -7.17 10.18
C LYS A 110 1.91 -6.51 11.03
N MET A 111 2.27 -6.02 12.22
CA MET A 111 1.33 -5.39 13.14
C MET A 111 0.68 -4.14 12.52
N LEU A 112 1.46 -3.22 11.96
CA LEU A 112 0.98 -1.96 11.40
C LEU A 112 0.11 -2.18 10.16
N PHE A 113 0.52 -3.10 9.28
CA PHE A 113 -0.29 -3.48 8.13
C PHE A 113 -1.65 -4.04 8.56
N GLY A 114 -1.67 -4.94 9.55
CA GLY A 114 -2.92 -5.50 10.07
C GLY A 114 -3.82 -4.48 10.72
N SER A 115 -3.26 -3.56 11.51
CA SER A 115 -4.01 -2.47 12.14
C SER A 115 -4.64 -1.55 11.10
N ALA A 116 -3.89 -1.18 10.06
CA ALA A 116 -4.40 -0.35 8.97
C ALA A 116 -5.47 -1.09 8.14
N LEU A 117 -5.25 -2.38 7.84
CA LEU A 117 -6.22 -3.18 7.09
C LEU A 117 -7.57 -3.28 7.83
N ASN A 118 -7.54 -3.50 9.13
CA ASN A 118 -8.76 -3.53 9.96
C ASN A 118 -9.44 -2.15 9.99
N PHE A 119 -8.66 -1.08 10.19
CA PHE A 119 -9.17 0.29 10.16
C PHE A 119 -9.91 0.59 8.86
N PHE A 120 -9.30 0.28 7.71
CA PHE A 120 -9.92 0.55 6.41
C PHE A 120 -11.14 -0.33 6.14
N LYS A 121 -11.08 -1.62 6.53
CA LYS A 121 -12.21 -2.53 6.42
C LYS A 121 -13.45 -2.01 7.19
N GLU A 122 -13.25 -1.52 8.41
CA GLU A 122 -14.33 -0.98 9.23
C GLU A 122 -14.86 0.35 8.67
N LYS A 123 -13.96 1.18 8.15
CA LYS A 123 -14.29 2.53 7.67
C LYS A 123 -15.04 2.52 6.33
N PHE A 124 -14.64 1.67 5.38
CA PHE A 124 -15.10 1.75 3.99
C PHE A 124 -16.05 0.65 3.56
N ASN A 125 -16.34 -0.32 4.42
CA ASN A 125 -17.25 -1.45 4.13
C ASN A 125 -16.95 -2.14 2.78
N THR A 126 -15.66 -2.33 2.46
CA THR A 126 -15.24 -2.94 1.20
C THR A 126 -15.36 -4.46 1.24
N GLU A 127 -15.63 -5.09 0.10
CA GLU A 127 -15.75 -6.54 -0.05
C GLU A 127 -14.40 -7.24 -0.18
N ASN A 128 -13.44 -6.54 -0.79
CA ASN A 128 -12.13 -7.08 -1.10
C ASN A 128 -11.02 -6.07 -0.80
N ALA A 129 -9.82 -6.56 -0.52
CA ALA A 129 -8.59 -5.79 -0.55
C ALA A 129 -7.64 -6.34 -1.61
N LEU A 130 -6.91 -5.44 -2.26
CA LEU A 130 -5.95 -5.72 -3.32
C LEU A 130 -4.65 -4.98 -3.07
N LEU A 131 -3.55 -5.54 -3.53
CA LEU A 131 -2.26 -4.87 -3.64
C LEU A 131 -1.45 -5.50 -4.76
N MET A 132 -0.45 -4.76 -5.28
CA MET A 132 0.59 -5.33 -6.13
C MET A 132 1.91 -5.39 -5.36
N VAL A 133 2.62 -6.50 -5.46
CA VAL A 133 3.92 -6.70 -4.80
C VAL A 133 4.91 -7.33 -5.78
N ASN A 134 6.17 -6.89 -5.72
CA ASN A 134 7.24 -7.54 -6.45
C ASN A 134 7.42 -8.99 -5.97
N GLU A 135 7.54 -9.94 -6.89
CA GLU A 135 7.70 -11.36 -6.57
C GLU A 135 8.93 -11.66 -5.70
N GLU A 136 9.96 -10.82 -5.77
CA GLU A 136 11.20 -10.96 -5.00
C GLU A 136 11.09 -10.39 -3.58
N TRP A 137 10.05 -9.63 -3.24
CA TRP A 137 9.88 -9.04 -1.91
C TRP A 137 9.24 -10.03 -0.91
N ASN A 138 9.99 -11.08 -0.61
CA ASN A 138 9.53 -12.20 0.22
C ASN A 138 9.01 -11.78 1.60
N ALA A 139 9.64 -10.78 2.24
CA ALA A 139 9.21 -10.29 3.55
C ALA A 139 7.83 -9.64 3.50
N ALA A 140 7.57 -8.79 2.51
CA ALA A 140 6.27 -8.15 2.30
C ALA A 140 5.20 -9.20 1.96
N ARG A 141 5.50 -10.12 1.04
CA ARG A 141 4.57 -11.20 0.66
C ARG A 141 4.13 -12.04 1.85
N ARG A 142 5.07 -12.45 2.73
CA ARG A 142 4.74 -13.20 3.96
C ARG A 142 3.80 -12.42 4.88
N ILE A 143 3.96 -11.09 4.98
CA ILE A 143 3.03 -10.26 5.73
C ILE A 143 1.63 -10.36 5.12
N TYR A 144 1.49 -10.13 3.83
CA TYR A 144 0.19 -10.15 3.14
C TYR A 144 -0.47 -11.52 3.20
N GLU A 145 0.28 -12.59 2.95
CA GLU A 145 -0.19 -13.99 3.07
C GLU A 145 -0.71 -14.31 4.48
N SER A 146 -0.03 -13.80 5.52
CA SER A 146 -0.44 -14.00 6.91
C SER A 146 -1.77 -13.33 7.26
N TYR A 147 -2.20 -12.34 6.49
CA TYR A 147 -3.52 -11.69 6.59
C TYR A 147 -4.55 -12.24 5.61
N GLY A 148 -4.24 -13.35 4.93
CA GLY A 148 -5.18 -14.03 4.05
C GLY A 148 -5.20 -13.53 2.61
N PHE A 149 -4.27 -12.67 2.22
CA PHE A 149 -4.08 -12.35 0.81
C PHE A 149 -3.58 -13.59 0.05
N ARG A 150 -4.10 -13.78 -1.16
CA ARG A 150 -3.70 -14.86 -2.07
C ARG A 150 -3.36 -14.29 -3.43
N LYS A 151 -2.44 -14.94 -4.13
CA LYS A 151 -2.09 -14.60 -5.51
C LYS A 151 -3.35 -14.65 -6.36
N TYR A 152 -3.63 -13.58 -7.08
CA TYR A 152 -4.78 -13.41 -7.95
C TYR A 152 -4.37 -13.32 -9.42
N MET A 153 -3.37 -12.49 -9.72
CA MET A 153 -2.90 -12.21 -11.08
C MET A 153 -1.39 -11.99 -11.07
N VAL A 154 -0.73 -12.15 -12.22
CA VAL A 154 0.70 -11.84 -12.38
C VAL A 154 0.88 -10.99 -13.61
N PHE A 155 1.68 -9.96 -13.47
CA PHE A 155 2.14 -9.13 -14.58
C PHE A 155 3.64 -9.29 -14.76
N GLU A 156 4.04 -9.76 -15.94
CA GLU A 156 5.45 -9.89 -16.28
C GLU A 156 6.13 -8.53 -16.39
N SER A 157 7.39 -8.46 -15.99
CA SER A 157 8.22 -7.26 -16.13
C SER A 157 7.63 -5.99 -15.48
N ALA A 158 6.91 -6.15 -14.38
CA ALA A 158 6.25 -5.02 -13.70
C ALA A 158 7.20 -4.19 -12.83
N PHE A 159 8.31 -4.78 -12.40
CA PHE A 159 9.30 -4.11 -11.54
C PHE A 159 10.72 -4.30 -12.08
N PRO A 160 11.66 -3.36 -11.78
CA PRO A 160 13.08 -3.66 -11.87
C PRO A 160 13.43 -4.83 -10.95
N ALA A 161 14.26 -5.76 -11.40
CA ALA A 161 14.74 -6.86 -10.57
C ALA A 161 15.58 -6.34 -9.39
N VAL A 162 15.46 -6.96 -8.23
CA VAL A 162 16.27 -6.63 -7.03
C VAL A 162 17.75 -6.88 -7.26
N SER A 163 18.11 -7.82 -8.13
CA SER A 163 19.48 -8.10 -8.55
C SER A 163 20.16 -6.95 -9.31
N GLY A 164 19.41 -5.92 -9.73
CA GLY A 164 19.93 -4.77 -10.47
C GLY A 164 20.03 -4.98 -11.98
N SER A 165 19.67 -6.16 -12.50
CA SER A 165 19.63 -6.46 -13.94
C SER A 165 18.32 -7.15 -14.31
N GLY A 166 17.64 -6.61 -15.35
CA GLY A 166 16.38 -7.18 -15.82
C GLY A 166 15.15 -6.71 -15.05
N PHE A 167 14.08 -7.49 -15.15
CA PHE A 167 12.78 -7.21 -14.55
C PHE A 167 12.29 -8.43 -13.76
N SER A 168 11.43 -8.15 -12.78
CA SER A 168 10.69 -9.15 -11.99
C SER A 168 9.19 -8.98 -12.17
N CYS A 169 8.43 -10.02 -11.83
CA CYS A 169 6.97 -9.98 -11.95
C CYS A 169 6.33 -9.16 -10.82
N GLY A 170 5.24 -8.50 -11.15
CA GLY A 170 4.29 -7.96 -10.20
C GLY A 170 3.21 -9.00 -9.89
N ILE A 171 3.04 -9.32 -8.62
CA ILE A 171 1.98 -10.22 -8.16
C ILE A 171 0.85 -9.37 -7.59
N ILE A 172 -0.33 -9.42 -8.23
CA ILE A 172 -1.54 -8.91 -7.62
C ILE A 172 -2.00 -9.94 -6.59
N MET A 173 -2.11 -9.50 -5.35
CA MET A 173 -2.67 -10.31 -4.28
C MET A 173 -4.04 -9.76 -3.88
N LYS A 174 -4.98 -10.65 -3.64
CA LYS A 174 -6.36 -10.34 -3.26
C LYS A 174 -6.71 -11.01 -1.93
N LYS A 175 -7.47 -10.30 -1.10
CA LYS A 175 -8.15 -10.81 0.08
C LYS A 175 -9.63 -10.49 -0.04
N SER A 176 -10.52 -11.47 0.16
CA SER A 176 -11.94 -11.22 0.40
C SER A 176 -12.19 -10.94 1.88
N PHE A 177 -13.03 -9.94 2.16
CA PHE A 177 -13.49 -9.63 3.51
C PHE A 177 -14.82 -10.32 3.85
N SER A 178 -15.56 -10.79 2.84
CA SER A 178 -16.72 -11.63 3.06
C SER A 178 -16.27 -12.92 3.74
N ALA A 179 -16.91 -13.31 4.84
CA ALA A 179 -16.81 -14.67 5.33
C ALA A 179 -17.28 -15.57 4.19
N ASN A 180 -16.47 -16.57 3.80
CA ASN A 180 -16.97 -17.67 3.01
C ASN A 180 -18.17 -18.23 3.78
N ALA A 181 -19.38 -18.04 3.26
CA ALA A 181 -20.49 -18.88 3.62
C ALA A 181 -20.11 -20.26 3.04
N GLU A 182 -19.51 -21.11 3.88
CA GLU A 182 -19.44 -22.53 3.65
C GLU A 182 -20.82 -23.16 3.80
#